data_c750d054598b52fe56dba01254e92775
#
_entry.id   c750d054598b52fe56dba01254e92775
#
_cell.length_a   1.000
_cell.length_b   1.000
_cell.length_c   1.000
_cell.angle_alpha   90.00
_cell.angle_beta   90.00
_cell.angle_gamma   90.00
#
_symmetry.space_group_name_H-M   'P 1'
#
loop_
_entity.id
_entity.type
_entity.pdbx_description
1 polymer ?
#
loop_
_entity_poly.entity_id
_entity_poly.type
_entity_poly.pdbx_seq_one_letter_code
_entity_poly.pdbx_strand_id
1 'polypeptide(L)'
;MKLPIKQVVLPADLVGIRPGELPKYLLKPIRPYGHLHPLAAQAWEAMRKEAHRDGIRPFKPTSTADTYRSLAMQERGFLARYTQAPINSTSIRTYQGKKWYLKPGLAPMATPGQSTHNLGLAVDVSEASGDRLTWLLANADKFGFCWELQSEPWHIRYYRGDKIPLIVQRWIESHVNRDISSPD
;
A
#
# COMPACT_ATOMS: atom_id res chain seq x y z
N MET A 1 3.16 7.94 20.06
CA MET A 1 2.15 6.91 19.72
C MET A 1 2.87 5.77 19.01
N LYS A 2 2.57 4.50 19.38
CA LYS A 2 3.24 3.33 18.78
C LYS A 2 2.31 2.70 17.74
N LEU A 3 2.79 2.60 16.49
CA LEU A 3 2.04 1.98 15.39
C LEU A 3 2.12 0.45 15.50
N PRO A 4 1.01 -0.31 15.31
CA PRO A 4 1.00 -1.76 15.37
C PRO A 4 1.66 -2.36 14.12
N ILE A 5 2.91 -2.77 14.24
CA ILE A 5 3.66 -3.47 13.19
C ILE A 5 3.45 -4.97 13.34
N LYS A 6 3.11 -5.66 12.26
CA LYS A 6 2.93 -7.12 12.23
C LYS A 6 3.80 -7.76 11.16
N GLN A 7 4.12 -9.04 11.36
CA GLN A 7 4.80 -9.83 10.34
C GLN A 7 3.87 -9.99 9.12
N VAL A 8 4.44 -9.79 7.93
CA VAL A 8 3.71 -9.96 6.67
C VAL A 8 3.82 -11.40 6.20
N VAL A 9 2.67 -11.96 5.85
CA VAL A 9 2.57 -13.16 5.03
C VAL A 9 2.22 -12.72 3.62
N LEU A 10 2.97 -13.16 2.63
CA LEU A 10 2.69 -12.86 1.24
C LEU A 10 1.59 -13.77 0.70
N PRO A 11 0.69 -13.28 -0.17
CA PRO A 11 -0.16 -14.13 -1.00
C PRO A 11 0.65 -15.13 -1.81
N ALA A 12 0.16 -16.36 -1.94
CA ALA A 12 0.87 -17.45 -2.61
C ALA A 12 1.14 -17.16 -4.09
N ASP A 13 0.25 -16.43 -4.75
CA ASP A 13 0.35 -16.04 -6.16
C ASP A 13 1.40 -14.93 -6.42
N LEU A 14 1.98 -14.34 -5.36
CA LEU A 14 3.11 -13.43 -5.46
C LEU A 14 4.47 -14.14 -5.34
N VAL A 15 4.48 -15.42 -4.98
CA VAL A 15 5.72 -16.20 -4.85
C VAL A 15 6.37 -16.36 -6.23
N GLY A 16 7.64 -15.96 -6.34
CA GLY A 16 8.39 -16.04 -7.60
C GLY A 16 8.14 -14.89 -8.57
N ILE A 17 7.21 -13.98 -8.27
CA ILE A 17 7.01 -12.78 -9.08
C ILE A 17 8.00 -11.69 -8.64
N ARG A 18 8.66 -11.07 -9.61
CA ARG A 18 9.55 -9.96 -9.34
C ARG A 18 8.76 -8.72 -8.90
N PRO A 19 9.09 -8.14 -7.72
CA PRO A 19 8.40 -6.95 -7.25
C PRO A 19 8.46 -5.79 -8.26
N GLY A 20 7.31 -5.20 -8.54
CA GLY A 20 7.15 -4.14 -9.54
C GLY A 20 6.91 -4.62 -10.97
N GLU A 21 6.85 -5.93 -11.18
CA GLU A 21 6.55 -6.55 -12.48
C GLU A 21 5.30 -7.46 -12.40
N LEU A 22 4.32 -7.06 -11.59
CA LEU A 22 3.09 -7.81 -11.45
C LEU A 22 2.31 -7.84 -12.76
N PRO A 23 1.86 -9.03 -13.21
CA PRO A 23 1.00 -9.15 -14.37
C PRO A 23 -0.36 -8.49 -14.11
N LYS A 24 -1.02 -8.03 -15.17
CA LYS A 24 -2.29 -7.26 -15.07
C LYS A 24 -3.40 -7.99 -14.30
N TYR A 25 -3.47 -9.31 -14.38
CA TYR A 25 -4.50 -10.09 -13.67
C TYR A 25 -4.31 -10.06 -12.14
N LEU A 26 -3.09 -9.78 -11.65
CA LEU A 26 -2.78 -9.54 -10.23
C LEU A 26 -2.89 -8.06 -9.81
N LEU A 27 -3.50 -7.23 -10.65
CA LEU A 27 -3.75 -5.82 -10.35
C LEU A 27 -5.23 -5.51 -10.53
N LYS A 28 -5.87 -5.08 -9.45
CA LYS A 28 -7.26 -4.62 -9.46
C LYS A 28 -7.31 -3.12 -9.18
N PRO A 29 -8.10 -2.35 -9.94
CA PRO A 29 -8.29 -0.93 -9.66
C PRO A 29 -8.96 -0.74 -8.30
N ILE A 30 -8.61 0.34 -7.63
CA ILE A 30 -9.23 0.79 -6.38
C ILE A 30 -9.73 2.22 -6.52
N ARG A 31 -10.71 2.57 -5.69
CA ARG A 31 -11.26 3.94 -5.67
C ARG A 31 -10.47 4.84 -4.72
N PRO A 32 -10.31 6.14 -5.08
CA PRO A 32 -10.77 6.78 -6.31
C PRO A 32 -9.81 6.55 -7.48
N TYR A 33 -8.61 6.02 -7.24
CA TYR A 33 -7.55 5.75 -8.22
C TYR A 33 -6.51 4.79 -7.65
N GLY A 34 -5.69 4.22 -8.54
CA GLY A 34 -4.61 3.30 -8.22
C GLY A 34 -5.01 1.84 -8.42
N HIS A 35 -4.06 0.96 -8.15
CA HIS A 35 -4.24 -0.49 -8.27
C HIS A 35 -3.59 -1.18 -7.08
N LEU A 36 -4.17 -2.30 -6.66
CA LEU A 36 -3.60 -3.19 -5.66
C LEU A 36 -3.72 -4.65 -6.12
N HIS A 37 -2.98 -5.52 -5.45
CA HIS A 37 -3.18 -6.96 -5.52
C HIS A 37 -4.65 -7.30 -5.19
N PRO A 38 -5.29 -8.30 -5.84
CA PRO A 38 -6.73 -8.55 -5.70
C PRO A 38 -7.23 -8.63 -4.24
N LEU A 39 -6.50 -9.34 -3.37
CA LEU A 39 -6.86 -9.46 -1.95
C LEU A 39 -6.75 -8.11 -1.21
N ALA A 40 -5.68 -7.38 -1.44
CA ALA A 40 -5.49 -6.05 -0.86
C ALA A 40 -6.52 -5.04 -1.40
N ALA A 41 -6.91 -5.14 -2.67
CA ALA A 41 -7.93 -4.28 -3.28
C ALA A 41 -9.31 -4.49 -2.66
N GLN A 42 -9.73 -5.73 -2.46
CA GLN A 42 -10.99 -6.06 -1.79
C GLN A 42 -11.00 -5.55 -0.35
N ALA A 43 -9.91 -5.78 0.38
CA ALA A 43 -9.72 -5.31 1.75
C ALA A 43 -9.75 -3.78 1.84
N TRP A 44 -9.11 -3.09 0.90
CA TRP A 44 -9.11 -1.63 0.79
C TRP A 44 -10.51 -1.08 0.54
N GLU A 45 -11.26 -1.64 -0.42
CA GLU A 45 -12.61 -1.14 -0.74
C GLU A 45 -13.58 -1.36 0.43
N ALA A 46 -13.47 -2.50 1.13
CA ALA A 46 -14.26 -2.75 2.34
C ALA A 46 -13.91 -1.73 3.44
N MET A 47 -12.62 -1.50 3.69
CA MET A 47 -12.12 -0.55 4.68
C MET A 47 -12.53 0.88 4.34
N ARG A 48 -12.37 1.30 3.07
CA ARG A 48 -12.76 2.62 2.59
C ARG A 48 -14.25 2.90 2.79
N LYS A 49 -15.11 1.92 2.49
CA LYS A 49 -16.56 2.05 2.68
C LYS A 49 -16.91 2.20 4.14
N GLU A 50 -16.28 1.42 5.02
CA GLU A 50 -16.46 1.52 6.46
C GLU A 50 -16.02 2.89 6.99
N ALA A 51 -14.82 3.36 6.60
CA ALA A 51 -14.32 4.68 6.95
C ALA A 51 -15.30 5.79 6.55
N HIS A 52 -15.86 5.69 5.34
CA HIS A 52 -16.87 6.66 4.87
C HIS A 52 -18.16 6.60 5.67
N ARG A 53 -18.61 5.42 6.09
CA ARG A 53 -19.77 5.25 6.96
C ARG A 53 -19.55 5.90 8.33
N ASP A 54 -18.35 5.78 8.85
CA ASP A 54 -17.94 6.36 10.13
C ASP A 54 -17.55 7.85 10.04
N GLY A 55 -17.81 8.49 8.89
CA GLY A 55 -17.59 9.93 8.70
C GLY A 55 -16.14 10.32 8.31
N ILE A 56 -15.23 9.36 8.16
CA ILE A 56 -13.85 9.62 7.75
C ILE A 56 -13.80 9.79 6.21
N ARG A 57 -13.97 11.02 5.76
CA ARG A 57 -14.04 11.36 4.32
C ARG A 57 -13.14 12.55 3.96
N PRO A 58 -12.53 12.56 2.76
CA PRO A 58 -12.36 11.43 1.84
C PRO A 58 -11.34 10.44 2.41
N PHE A 59 -11.61 9.13 2.28
CA PHE A 59 -10.65 8.07 2.60
C PHE A 59 -10.05 7.56 1.28
N LYS A 60 -8.79 7.90 1.02
CA LYS A 60 -8.16 7.67 -0.29
C LYS A 60 -6.64 7.54 -0.18
N PRO A 61 -5.96 6.93 -1.18
CA PRO A 61 -4.52 7.04 -1.32
C PRO A 61 -4.07 8.50 -1.53
N THR A 62 -2.83 8.82 -1.22
CA THR A 62 -2.27 10.17 -1.47
C THR A 62 -2.17 10.44 -2.97
N SER A 63 -1.68 9.48 -3.74
CA SER A 63 -1.65 9.53 -5.21
C SER A 63 -1.76 8.13 -5.81
N THR A 64 -1.86 8.03 -7.13
CA THR A 64 -1.82 6.75 -7.85
C THR A 64 -0.52 5.98 -7.59
N ALA A 65 0.62 6.68 -7.45
CA ALA A 65 1.93 6.08 -7.17
C ALA A 65 2.06 5.56 -5.73
N ASP A 66 1.14 5.93 -4.86
CA ASP A 66 1.07 5.52 -3.45
C ASP A 66 0.17 4.28 -3.23
N THR A 67 -0.05 3.53 -4.31
CA THR A 67 -0.66 2.20 -4.38
C THR A 67 0.34 1.24 -5.05
N TYR A 68 -0.06 0.39 -6.00
CA TYR A 68 0.91 -0.37 -6.77
C TYR A 68 1.85 0.56 -7.55
N ARG A 69 3.13 0.30 -7.41
CA ARG A 69 4.19 1.02 -8.10
C ARG A 69 5.01 0.05 -8.94
N SER A 70 5.01 0.23 -10.26
CA SER A 70 5.85 -0.60 -11.14
C SER A 70 7.34 -0.39 -10.85
N LEU A 71 8.17 -1.36 -11.24
CA LEU A 71 9.63 -1.25 -11.08
C LEU A 71 10.16 0.02 -11.74
N ALA A 72 9.69 0.32 -12.96
CA ALA A 72 10.10 1.53 -13.69
C ALA A 72 9.67 2.83 -12.97
N MET A 73 8.49 2.85 -12.32
CA MET A 73 8.06 4.01 -11.52
C MET A 73 8.92 4.16 -10.25
N GLN A 74 9.22 3.05 -9.58
CA GLN A 74 10.10 3.04 -8.40
C GLN A 74 11.49 3.53 -8.75
N GLU A 75 12.05 3.06 -9.87
CA GLU A 75 13.38 3.46 -10.33
C GLU A 75 13.45 4.96 -10.67
N ARG A 76 12.48 5.48 -11.42
CA ARG A 76 12.40 6.93 -11.68
C ARG A 76 12.32 7.74 -10.39
N GLY A 77 11.50 7.33 -9.45
CA GLY A 77 11.36 7.99 -8.16
C GLY A 77 12.65 7.94 -7.32
N PHE A 78 13.34 6.81 -7.36
CA PHE A 78 14.63 6.62 -6.69
C PHE A 78 15.72 7.52 -7.31
N LEU A 79 15.89 7.48 -8.62
CA LEU A 79 16.90 8.28 -9.33
C LEU A 79 16.64 9.79 -9.21
N ALA A 80 15.38 10.20 -9.10
CA ALA A 80 15.05 11.61 -8.83
C ALA A 80 15.52 12.06 -7.44
N ARG A 81 15.46 11.17 -6.43
CA ARG A 81 15.78 11.49 -5.03
C ARG A 81 17.23 11.26 -4.66
N TYR A 82 17.90 10.33 -5.29
CA TYR A 82 19.25 9.91 -4.92
C TYR A 82 20.29 10.28 -5.99
N THR A 83 21.53 10.45 -5.56
CA THR A 83 22.71 10.70 -6.42
C THR A 83 23.85 9.77 -6.07
N GLN A 84 24.69 9.46 -7.04
CA GLN A 84 25.94 8.72 -6.80
C GLN A 84 27.08 9.64 -6.31
N ALA A 85 26.98 10.95 -6.53
CA ALA A 85 27.94 11.89 -5.99
C ALA A 85 27.94 11.85 -4.46
N PRO A 86 29.07 11.61 -3.79
CA PRO A 86 29.13 11.59 -2.33
C PRO A 86 28.75 12.97 -1.77
N ILE A 87 27.69 12.99 -0.95
CA ILE A 87 27.23 14.19 -0.23
C ILE A 87 26.95 13.81 1.21
N ASN A 88 26.90 14.81 2.11
CA ASN A 88 26.34 14.59 3.44
C ASN A 88 24.85 14.27 3.31
N SER A 89 24.45 13.07 3.71
CA SER A 89 23.12 12.53 3.45
C SER A 89 22.55 11.82 4.67
N THR A 90 21.28 12.06 4.93
CA THR A 90 20.51 11.38 6.00
C THR A 90 20.12 9.93 5.64
N SER A 91 20.26 9.54 4.38
CA SER A 91 19.93 8.19 3.92
C SER A 91 20.86 7.76 2.79
N ILE A 92 21.54 6.65 2.98
CA ILE A 92 22.41 6.02 1.96
C ILE A 92 21.80 4.66 1.60
N ARG A 93 21.76 4.36 0.31
CA ARG A 93 21.26 3.09 -0.23
C ARG A 93 22.31 2.45 -1.13
N THR A 94 22.30 1.11 -1.22
CA THR A 94 23.06 0.38 -2.23
C THR A 94 22.08 -0.10 -3.29
N TYR A 95 22.33 0.28 -4.54
CA TYR A 95 21.54 -0.14 -5.69
C TYR A 95 22.46 -0.39 -6.88
N GLN A 96 22.30 -1.54 -7.54
CA GLN A 96 23.17 -2.00 -8.65
C GLN A 96 24.66 -1.95 -8.30
N GLY A 97 25.02 -2.40 -7.07
CA GLY A 97 26.40 -2.44 -6.59
C GLY A 97 27.03 -1.08 -6.26
N LYS A 98 26.30 0.01 -6.38
CA LYS A 98 26.77 1.38 -6.13
C LYS A 98 26.10 2.00 -4.93
N LYS A 99 26.79 2.92 -4.23
CA LYS A 99 26.22 3.76 -3.18
C LYS A 99 25.45 4.93 -3.79
N TRP A 100 24.30 5.20 -3.20
CA TRP A 100 23.42 6.30 -3.58
C TRP A 100 23.06 7.12 -2.35
N TYR A 101 23.19 8.41 -2.45
CA TYR A 101 23.02 9.38 -1.37
C TYR A 101 21.72 10.17 -1.60
N LEU A 102 20.86 10.24 -0.58
CA LEU A 102 19.63 11.02 -0.63
C LEU A 102 19.98 12.51 -0.76
N LYS A 103 19.41 13.16 -1.75
CA LYS A 103 19.55 14.61 -1.96
C LYS A 103 18.88 15.38 -0.82
N PRO A 104 19.42 16.55 -0.42
CA PRO A 104 18.84 17.37 0.64
C PRO A 104 17.38 17.74 0.39
N GLY A 105 16.58 17.76 1.46
CA GLY A 105 15.16 18.16 1.41
C GLY A 105 14.20 17.13 0.81
N LEU A 106 14.68 15.95 0.40
CA LEU A 106 13.83 14.90 -0.15
C LEU A 106 13.56 13.80 0.87
N ALA A 107 12.38 13.17 0.76
CA ALA A 107 12.03 12.02 1.57
C ALA A 107 12.75 10.76 1.09
N PRO A 108 13.23 9.88 2.00
CA PRO A 108 13.82 8.60 1.65
C PRO A 108 12.86 7.72 0.84
N MET A 109 13.42 6.86 0.01
CA MET A 109 12.69 5.89 -0.78
C MET A 109 13.43 4.55 -0.78
N ALA A 110 12.69 3.45 -0.80
CA ALA A 110 13.26 2.13 -0.97
C ALA A 110 13.92 1.99 -2.35
N THR A 111 14.96 1.18 -2.44
CA THR A 111 15.56 0.83 -3.73
C THR A 111 14.54 0.10 -4.62
N PRO A 112 14.67 0.19 -5.95
CA PRO A 112 13.79 -0.51 -6.88
C PRO A 112 13.67 -2.00 -6.57
N GLY A 113 12.44 -2.50 -6.51
CA GLY A 113 12.14 -3.90 -6.18
C GLY A 113 12.12 -4.23 -4.67
N GLN A 114 12.35 -3.27 -3.78
CA GLN A 114 12.39 -3.49 -2.32
C GLN A 114 11.21 -2.82 -1.58
N SER A 115 10.28 -2.23 -2.30
CA SER A 115 9.10 -1.59 -1.71
C SER A 115 7.91 -2.53 -1.70
N THR A 116 7.10 -2.52 -0.65
CA THR A 116 5.82 -3.24 -0.59
C THR A 116 4.78 -2.70 -1.57
N HIS A 117 4.93 -1.46 -2.03
CA HIS A 117 4.18 -0.92 -3.17
C HIS A 117 4.46 -1.70 -4.47
N ASN A 118 5.66 -2.25 -4.63
CA ASN A 118 6.00 -3.06 -5.79
C ASN A 118 5.27 -4.43 -5.82
N LEU A 119 4.69 -4.83 -4.69
CA LEU A 119 3.87 -6.05 -4.57
C LEU A 119 2.36 -5.78 -4.68
N GLY A 120 1.96 -4.51 -4.80
CA GLY A 120 0.55 -4.13 -4.77
C GLY A 120 -0.13 -4.36 -3.42
N LEU A 121 0.65 -4.45 -2.34
CA LEU A 121 0.12 -4.72 -1.00
C LEU A 121 0.05 -3.47 -0.12
N ALA A 122 0.72 -2.37 -0.49
CA ALA A 122 0.82 -1.16 0.32
C ALA A 122 0.00 0.00 -0.25
N VAL A 123 -0.47 0.85 0.67
CA VAL A 123 -1.14 2.12 0.38
C VAL A 123 -0.62 3.19 1.33
N ASP A 124 -0.26 4.34 0.78
CA ASP A 124 -0.03 5.55 1.56
C ASP A 124 -1.34 6.34 1.64
N VAL A 125 -1.95 6.33 2.83
CA VAL A 125 -3.25 6.97 3.08
C VAL A 125 -3.07 8.48 3.18
N SER A 126 -3.84 9.22 2.38
CA SER A 126 -3.82 10.69 2.40
C SER A 126 -4.22 11.23 3.78
N GLU A 127 -3.48 12.24 4.24
CA GLU A 127 -3.77 12.95 5.50
C GLU A 127 -3.94 12.01 6.71
N ALA A 128 -3.04 11.01 6.85
CA ALA A 128 -3.08 10.05 7.94
C ALA A 128 -2.63 10.69 9.29
N SER A 129 -3.45 11.58 9.78
CA SER A 129 -3.27 12.30 11.05
C SER A 129 -4.63 12.52 11.74
N GLY A 130 -4.65 13.01 12.98
CA GLY A 130 -5.88 13.32 13.72
C GLY A 130 -6.86 12.15 13.74
N ASP A 131 -8.14 12.46 13.45
CA ASP A 131 -9.23 11.48 13.50
C ASP A 131 -9.04 10.31 12.53
N ARG A 132 -8.47 10.60 11.34
CA ARG A 132 -8.20 9.55 10.33
C ARG A 132 -7.17 8.55 10.83
N LEU A 133 -6.09 9.02 11.44
CA LEU A 133 -5.09 8.13 12.02
C LEU A 133 -5.65 7.37 13.22
N THR A 134 -6.45 8.02 14.06
CA THR A 134 -7.14 7.39 15.19
C THR A 134 -8.06 6.27 14.71
N TRP A 135 -8.84 6.54 13.65
CA TRP A 135 -9.69 5.55 13.03
C TRP A 135 -8.90 4.38 12.43
N LEU A 136 -7.81 4.66 11.73
CA LEU A 136 -6.92 3.63 11.17
C LEU A 136 -6.35 2.72 12.25
N LEU A 137 -5.89 3.29 13.37
CA LEU A 137 -5.36 2.51 14.51
C LEU A 137 -6.39 1.54 15.10
N ALA A 138 -7.66 1.95 15.13
CA ALA A 138 -8.75 1.14 15.66
C ALA A 138 -9.27 0.09 14.66
N ASN A 139 -9.07 0.28 13.36
CA ASN A 139 -9.79 -0.47 12.34
C ASN A 139 -8.92 -1.18 11.30
N ALA A 140 -7.73 -0.69 10.93
CA ALA A 140 -6.95 -1.23 9.81
C ALA A 140 -6.71 -2.74 9.91
N ASP A 141 -6.41 -3.24 11.11
CA ASP A 141 -6.18 -4.67 11.36
C ASP A 141 -7.41 -5.56 11.05
N LYS A 142 -8.61 -5.06 11.27
CA LYS A 142 -9.87 -5.77 10.97
C LYS A 142 -10.01 -6.08 9.49
N PHE A 143 -9.41 -5.23 8.64
CA PHE A 143 -9.38 -5.38 7.18
C PHE A 143 -8.09 -6.02 6.66
N GLY A 144 -7.18 -6.43 7.56
CA GLY A 144 -5.93 -7.08 7.18
C GLY A 144 -4.78 -6.14 6.85
N PHE A 145 -4.89 -4.86 7.21
CA PHE A 145 -3.81 -3.88 7.07
C PHE A 145 -3.08 -3.63 8.39
N CYS A 146 -1.78 -3.41 8.30
CA CYS A 146 -0.93 -2.98 9.42
C CYS A 146 0.15 -2.02 8.91
N TRP A 147 0.87 -1.39 9.84
CA TRP A 147 2.01 -0.54 9.50
C TRP A 147 3.28 -1.35 9.28
N GLU A 148 4.21 -0.76 8.57
CA GLU A 148 5.54 -1.30 8.30
C GLU A 148 6.63 -0.55 9.07
N LEU A 149 6.50 0.77 9.18
CA LEU A 149 7.49 1.65 9.80
C LEU A 149 6.83 2.56 10.84
N GLN A 150 7.49 2.76 11.98
CA GLN A 150 7.00 3.67 13.03
C GLN A 150 7.00 5.14 12.59
N SER A 151 7.86 5.50 11.63
CA SER A 151 8.01 6.86 11.11
C SER A 151 6.99 7.22 10.04
N GLU A 152 6.21 6.26 9.55
CA GLU A 152 5.32 6.44 8.39
C GLU A 152 3.86 6.11 8.75
N PRO A 153 3.15 6.99 9.46
CA PRO A 153 1.77 6.75 9.89
C PRO A 153 0.78 6.63 8.72
N TRP A 154 1.14 7.11 7.55
CA TRP A 154 0.36 7.00 6.31
C TRP A 154 0.53 5.65 5.61
N HIS A 155 1.68 4.96 5.81
CA HIS A 155 2.05 3.75 5.09
C HIS A 155 1.49 2.51 5.76
N ILE A 156 0.45 1.93 5.17
CA ILE A 156 -0.14 0.67 5.61
C ILE A 156 -0.01 -0.40 4.52
N ARG A 157 0.09 -1.66 4.93
CA ARG A 157 0.20 -2.79 4.01
C ARG A 157 -0.70 -3.94 4.41
N TYR A 158 -1.24 -4.65 3.42
CA TYR A 158 -1.93 -5.91 3.62
C TYR A 158 -0.93 -6.99 4.06
N TYR A 159 -1.23 -7.69 5.16
CA TYR A 159 -0.27 -8.60 5.80
C TYR A 159 -0.77 -10.04 5.97
N ARG A 160 -2.00 -10.34 5.56
CA ARG A 160 -2.70 -11.61 5.86
C ARG A 160 -2.41 -12.75 4.86
N GLY A 161 -1.60 -12.54 3.83
CA GLY A 161 -1.40 -13.53 2.77
C GLY A 161 -2.71 -13.87 2.08
N ASP A 162 -3.03 -15.15 1.94
CA ASP A 162 -4.27 -15.61 1.32
C ASP A 162 -5.49 -15.57 2.26
N LYS A 163 -5.29 -15.21 3.53
CA LYS A 163 -6.37 -15.17 4.52
C LYS A 163 -7.19 -13.89 4.39
N ILE A 164 -8.42 -14.02 3.94
CA ILE A 164 -9.34 -12.89 3.85
C ILE A 164 -10.01 -12.66 5.22
N PRO A 165 -9.91 -11.45 5.82
CA PRO A 165 -10.59 -11.15 7.08
C PRO A 165 -12.11 -11.30 6.95
N LEU A 166 -12.78 -11.78 8.00
CA LEU A 166 -14.22 -12.05 7.98
C LEU A 166 -15.07 -10.84 7.57
N ILE A 167 -14.69 -9.64 8.02
CA ILE A 167 -15.39 -8.40 7.63
C ILE A 167 -15.29 -8.14 6.13
N VAL A 168 -14.15 -8.49 5.51
CA VAL A 168 -13.94 -8.37 4.06
C VAL A 168 -14.73 -9.42 3.31
N GLN A 169 -14.78 -10.67 3.81
CA GLN A 169 -15.59 -11.74 3.22
C GLN A 169 -17.06 -11.35 3.14
N ARG A 170 -17.62 -10.86 4.24
CA ARG A 170 -19.02 -10.36 4.30
C ARG A 170 -19.26 -9.20 3.33
N TRP A 171 -18.28 -8.33 3.19
CA TRP A 171 -18.37 -7.23 2.23
C TRP A 171 -18.41 -7.76 0.78
N ILE A 172 -17.56 -8.73 0.42
CA ILE A 172 -17.55 -9.36 -0.91
C ILE A 172 -18.89 -10.02 -1.20
N GLU A 173 -19.39 -10.86 -0.29
CA GLU A 173 -20.69 -11.55 -0.42
C GLU A 173 -21.84 -10.57 -0.67
N SER A 174 -21.84 -9.43 0.06
CA SER A 174 -22.88 -8.41 -0.08
C SER A 174 -22.83 -7.65 -1.42
N HIS A 175 -21.69 -7.70 -2.15
CA HIS A 175 -21.54 -7.02 -3.43
C HIS A 175 -21.77 -7.97 -4.60
N VAL A 176 -21.34 -9.22 -4.51
CA VAL A 176 -21.64 -10.27 -5.50
C VAL A 176 -23.15 -10.48 -5.63
N ASN A 177 -23.87 -10.53 -4.50
CA ASN A 177 -25.32 -10.73 -4.51
C ASN A 177 -26.11 -9.53 -5.09
N ARG A 178 -25.54 -8.32 -5.12
CA ARG A 178 -26.19 -7.15 -5.75
C ARG A 178 -26.08 -7.17 -7.27
N ASP A 179 -24.93 -7.62 -7.79
CA ASP A 179 -24.70 -7.73 -9.24
C ASP A 179 -25.59 -8.82 -9.88
N ILE A 180 -26.00 -9.85 -9.09
CA ILE A 180 -26.93 -10.91 -9.54
C ILE A 180 -28.39 -10.48 -9.44
N SER A 181 -28.72 -9.52 -8.58
CA SER A 181 -30.10 -9.08 -8.33
C SER A 181 -30.56 -7.83 -9.08
N SER A 182 -29.73 -7.29 -9.98
CA SER A 182 -30.11 -6.24 -10.93
C SER A 182 -30.36 -6.88 -12.29
N PRO A 183 -31.62 -7.22 -12.64
CA PRO A 183 -31.97 -7.50 -14.04
C PRO A 183 -31.94 -6.20 -14.81
N ASP A 184 -31.39 -6.24 -16.03
CA ASP A 184 -31.44 -5.18 -17.04
C ASP A 184 -32.86 -4.64 -17.26
#